data_11bb190ba10c1c6b9654b3188e4d7030
#
_entry.id   11bb190ba10c1c6b9654b3188e4d7030
#
_cell.length_a   1.000
_cell.length_b   1.000
_cell.length_c   1.000
_cell.angle_alpha   90.00
_cell.angle_beta   90.00
_cell.angle_gamma   90.00
#
_symmetry.space_group_name_H-M   'P 1'
#
loop_
_entity.id
_entity.type
_entity.pdbx_description
1 polymer ?
#
loop_
_entity_poly.entity_id
_entity_poly.type
_entity_poly.pdbx_seq_one_letter_code
_entity_poly.pdbx_strand_id
1 'polypeptide(L)'
;MGGMIYIFPPIFSFFVDNIHSKIMIMEKRSPLPPFTEETAKQKIQMAEDAWNSRDPERVSKAYTIDSEWRNRDRFINGRAEIVAFLTEKWAKEKNYKLKKEYWAHTDNRIAVRFEYEYQNADGQWFRAYGNENWEFDADGYMAKRYASINDVAIEEKERKFV
;
A
#
# COMPACT_ATOMS: atom_id res chain seq x y z
N MET A 1 -10.25 -35.58 76.00
CA MET A 1 -10.66 -35.95 74.62
C MET A 1 -10.58 -34.71 73.76
N GLY A 2 -9.47 -34.55 73.00
CA GLY A 2 -9.20 -33.39 72.21
C GLY A 2 -9.58 -33.65 70.74
N GLY A 3 -10.50 -32.90 70.21
CA GLY A 3 -10.86 -32.91 68.81
C GLY A 3 -9.95 -31.98 68.01
N MET A 4 -9.17 -32.53 67.08
CA MET A 4 -8.27 -31.82 66.25
C MET A 4 -9.03 -31.32 65.00
N ILE A 5 -9.17 -30.01 64.89
CA ILE A 5 -9.82 -29.37 63.74
C ILE A 5 -8.75 -29.16 62.63
N TYR A 6 -8.86 -29.87 61.51
CA TYR A 6 -8.04 -29.65 60.34
C TYR A 6 -8.64 -28.50 59.60
N ILE A 7 -7.88 -27.39 59.51
CA ILE A 7 -8.17 -26.23 58.64
C ILE A 7 -7.48 -26.49 57.30
N PHE A 8 -8.26 -26.72 56.24
CA PHE A 8 -7.74 -26.76 54.88
C PHE A 8 -7.54 -25.33 54.36
N PRO A 9 -6.39 -25.01 53.73
CA PRO A 9 -6.20 -23.72 53.09
C PRO A 9 -7.03 -23.65 51.82
N PRO A 10 -7.47 -22.44 51.41
CA PRO A 10 -8.27 -22.25 50.22
C PRO A 10 -7.44 -22.55 48.96
N ILE A 11 -8.02 -23.31 48.05
CA ILE A 11 -7.49 -23.61 46.75
C ILE A 11 -7.49 -22.30 45.93
N PHE A 12 -6.30 -21.70 45.75
CA PHE A 12 -6.11 -20.65 44.77
C PHE A 12 -6.32 -21.25 43.40
N SER A 13 -7.48 -20.97 42.81
CA SER A 13 -7.75 -21.19 41.40
C SER A 13 -6.87 -20.21 40.59
N PHE A 14 -5.79 -20.72 40.03
CA PHE A 14 -5.05 -19.98 38.98
C PHE A 14 -5.92 -19.97 37.76
N PHE A 15 -6.64 -18.88 37.54
CA PHE A 15 -7.13 -18.52 36.21
C PHE A 15 -5.89 -18.22 35.33
N VAL A 16 -5.48 -19.21 34.59
CA VAL A 16 -4.56 -19.00 33.47
C VAL A 16 -5.39 -18.32 32.39
N ASP A 17 -5.32 -17.00 32.39
CA ASP A 17 -5.78 -16.20 31.26
C ASP A 17 -4.95 -16.62 30.05
N ASN A 18 -5.56 -17.47 29.26
CA ASN A 18 -5.04 -17.93 27.98
C ASN A 18 -5.16 -16.74 27.00
N ILE A 19 -4.23 -15.78 27.14
CA ILE A 19 -4.04 -14.71 26.16
C ILE A 19 -3.48 -15.43 24.93
N HIS A 20 -4.38 -15.90 24.08
CA HIS A 20 -4.08 -16.22 22.71
C HIS A 20 -3.71 -14.90 22.04
N SER A 21 -2.44 -14.53 22.14
CA SER A 21 -1.88 -13.55 21.22
C SER A 21 -1.98 -14.16 19.83
N LYS A 22 -3.05 -13.82 19.14
CA LYS A 22 -3.27 -14.14 17.74
C LYS A 22 -2.15 -13.41 17.00
N ILE A 23 -1.01 -14.08 16.83
CA ILE A 23 0.04 -13.60 15.93
C ILE A 23 -0.67 -13.54 14.59
N MET A 24 -1.02 -12.34 14.15
CA MET A 24 -1.49 -12.11 12.80
C MET A 24 -0.28 -12.32 11.89
N ILE A 25 -0.09 -13.57 11.44
CA ILE A 25 0.84 -13.87 10.38
C ILE A 25 0.27 -13.17 9.16
N MET A 26 0.90 -12.09 8.73
CA MET A 26 0.52 -11.42 7.48
C MET A 26 0.77 -12.41 6.35
N GLU A 27 -0.27 -12.66 5.57
CA GLU A 27 -0.16 -13.53 4.40
C GLU A 27 0.84 -12.93 3.41
N LYS A 28 1.72 -13.80 2.84
CA LYS A 28 2.70 -13.35 1.86
C LYS A 28 2.01 -12.83 0.59
N ARG A 29 2.53 -11.72 0.07
CA ARG A 29 1.99 -11.05 -1.11
C ARG A 29 2.84 -11.34 -2.34
N SER A 30 2.63 -12.52 -2.94
CA SER A 30 3.33 -12.92 -4.17
C SER A 30 3.05 -11.97 -5.35
N PRO A 31 4.02 -11.88 -6.33
CA PRO A 31 5.33 -12.50 -6.33
C PRO A 31 6.27 -11.91 -5.27
N LEU A 32 7.19 -12.71 -4.75
CA LEU A 32 8.15 -12.33 -3.72
C LEU A 32 9.51 -11.94 -4.33
N PRO A 33 10.29 -11.07 -3.67
CA PRO A 33 11.67 -10.89 -4.05
C PRO A 33 12.50 -12.17 -3.78
N PRO A 34 13.64 -12.40 -4.47
CA PRO A 34 14.19 -11.54 -5.52
C PRO A 34 13.36 -11.55 -6.80
N PHE A 35 13.16 -10.38 -7.39
CA PHE A 35 12.34 -10.26 -8.60
C PHE A 35 13.13 -10.68 -9.85
N THR A 36 12.42 -11.26 -10.81
CA THR A 36 12.80 -11.33 -12.21
C THR A 36 12.06 -10.21 -12.98
N GLU A 37 12.43 -9.98 -14.23
CA GLU A 37 11.70 -9.02 -15.08
C GLU A 37 10.20 -9.36 -15.14
N GLU A 38 9.87 -10.64 -15.31
CA GLU A 38 8.50 -11.13 -15.36
C GLU A 38 7.74 -10.83 -14.05
N THR A 39 8.31 -11.18 -12.90
CA THR A 39 7.67 -10.98 -11.61
C THR A 39 7.61 -9.50 -11.22
N ALA A 40 8.59 -8.68 -11.64
CA ALA A 40 8.53 -7.24 -11.50
C ALA A 40 7.36 -6.65 -12.32
N LYS A 41 7.17 -7.09 -13.57
CA LYS A 41 6.03 -6.69 -14.41
C LYS A 41 4.69 -7.11 -13.80
N GLN A 42 4.61 -8.29 -13.16
CA GLN A 42 3.41 -8.70 -12.42
C GLN A 42 3.10 -7.76 -11.25
N LYS A 43 4.12 -7.37 -10.45
CA LYS A 43 3.95 -6.37 -9.39
C LYS A 43 3.45 -5.03 -9.92
N ILE A 44 3.97 -4.60 -11.05
CA ILE A 44 3.58 -3.34 -11.70
C ILE A 44 2.12 -3.40 -12.14
N GLN A 45 1.68 -4.50 -12.76
CA GLN A 45 0.28 -4.68 -13.16
C GLN A 45 -0.66 -4.71 -11.96
N MET A 46 -0.29 -5.43 -10.89
CA MET A 46 -1.07 -5.44 -9.64
C MET A 46 -1.25 -4.05 -9.05
N ALA A 47 -0.19 -3.22 -9.08
CA ALA A 47 -0.25 -1.85 -8.62
C ALA A 47 -1.11 -0.97 -9.54
N GLU A 48 -0.97 -1.08 -10.87
CA GLU A 48 -1.82 -0.38 -11.83
C GLU A 48 -3.30 -0.67 -11.60
N ASP A 49 -3.66 -1.96 -11.46
CA ASP A 49 -5.04 -2.41 -11.24
C ASP A 49 -5.60 -1.88 -9.91
N ALA A 50 -4.80 -1.93 -8.84
CA ALA A 50 -5.20 -1.42 -7.54
C ALA A 50 -5.46 0.10 -7.58
N TRP A 51 -4.56 0.88 -8.18
CA TRP A 51 -4.71 2.33 -8.30
C TRP A 51 -5.88 2.72 -9.20
N ASN A 52 -6.09 2.01 -10.32
CA ASN A 52 -7.23 2.23 -11.21
C ASN A 52 -8.58 1.88 -10.57
N SER A 53 -8.61 1.07 -9.51
CA SER A 53 -9.83 0.84 -8.74
C SER A 53 -10.29 2.07 -7.96
N ARG A 54 -9.41 3.03 -7.70
CA ARG A 54 -9.64 4.23 -6.89
C ARG A 54 -10.19 3.90 -5.50
N ASP A 55 -9.77 2.76 -4.96
CA ASP A 55 -10.09 2.30 -3.62
C ASP A 55 -8.86 2.46 -2.71
N PRO A 56 -8.85 3.48 -1.81
CA PRO A 56 -7.73 3.75 -0.92
C PRO A 56 -7.37 2.56 -0.02
N GLU A 57 -8.36 1.85 0.50
CA GLU A 57 -8.16 0.69 1.35
C GLU A 57 -7.51 -0.46 0.59
N ARG A 58 -7.97 -0.73 -0.63
CA ARG A 58 -7.39 -1.75 -1.49
C ARG A 58 -5.93 -1.44 -1.80
N VAL A 59 -5.61 -0.19 -2.13
CA VAL A 59 -4.23 0.23 -2.42
C VAL A 59 -3.36 0.10 -1.19
N SER A 60 -3.82 0.56 -0.02
CA SER A 60 -3.04 0.56 1.22
C SER A 60 -2.58 -0.84 1.63
N LYS A 61 -3.36 -1.88 1.32
CA LYS A 61 -3.04 -3.28 1.64
C LYS A 61 -1.82 -3.84 0.89
N ALA A 62 -1.35 -3.16 -0.15
CA ALA A 62 -0.13 -3.54 -0.87
C ALA A 62 1.16 -3.11 -0.16
N TYR A 63 1.06 -2.31 0.88
CA TYR A 63 2.18 -1.70 1.59
C TYR A 63 2.39 -2.29 2.96
N THR A 64 3.62 -2.19 3.49
CA THR A 64 3.88 -2.52 4.90
C THR A 64 3.12 -1.56 5.82
N ILE A 65 2.92 -1.97 7.08
CA ILE A 65 2.19 -1.16 8.07
C ILE A 65 2.91 0.17 8.34
N ASP A 66 4.25 0.14 8.28
CA ASP A 66 5.18 1.25 8.53
C ASP A 66 5.80 1.81 7.25
N SER A 67 5.16 1.63 6.10
CA SER A 67 5.68 2.06 4.81
C SER A 67 6.00 3.55 4.75
N GLU A 68 7.00 3.88 3.97
CA GLU A 68 7.44 5.26 3.75
C GLU A 68 7.16 5.68 2.30
N TRP A 69 6.43 6.78 2.13
CA TRP A 69 6.20 7.38 0.83
C TRP A 69 6.75 8.79 0.76
N ARG A 70 7.25 9.14 -0.41
CA ARG A 70 7.29 10.51 -0.90
C ARG A 70 6.48 10.58 -2.19
N ASN A 71 5.44 11.40 -2.20
CA ASN A 71 4.64 11.67 -3.38
C ASN A 71 4.72 13.16 -3.71
N ARG A 72 5.49 13.53 -4.73
CA ARG A 72 5.86 14.93 -5.02
C ARG A 72 6.61 15.53 -3.82
N ASP A 73 6.02 16.48 -3.14
CA ASP A 73 6.52 17.20 -1.95
C ASP A 73 5.89 16.69 -0.63
N ARG A 74 5.02 15.67 -0.69
CA ARG A 74 4.35 15.11 0.49
C ARG A 74 5.03 13.83 0.96
N PHE A 75 5.25 13.74 2.26
CA PHE A 75 5.77 12.57 2.96
C PHE A 75 4.62 11.91 3.71
N ILE A 76 4.46 10.61 3.53
CA ILE A 76 3.30 9.83 3.98
C ILE A 76 3.82 8.53 4.59
N ASN A 77 3.44 8.22 5.82
CA ASN A 77 3.94 7.08 6.55
C ASN A 77 2.80 6.17 7.01
N GLY A 78 2.92 4.90 6.65
CA GLY A 78 1.98 3.87 7.05
C GLY A 78 0.63 3.90 6.32
N ARG A 79 -0.12 2.82 6.50
CA ARG A 79 -1.37 2.58 5.74
C ARG A 79 -2.45 3.62 6.00
N ALA A 80 -2.58 4.11 7.24
CA ALA A 80 -3.63 5.09 7.57
C ALA A 80 -3.42 6.41 6.82
N GLU A 81 -2.19 6.91 6.75
CA GLU A 81 -1.87 8.12 5.99
C GLU A 81 -2.00 7.90 4.48
N ILE A 82 -1.69 6.69 3.97
CA ILE A 82 -1.94 6.32 2.57
C ILE A 82 -3.43 6.42 2.23
N VAL A 83 -4.29 5.86 3.08
CA VAL A 83 -5.75 5.93 2.88
C VAL A 83 -6.24 7.37 2.87
N ALA A 84 -5.81 8.19 3.84
CA ALA A 84 -6.17 9.59 3.91
C ALA A 84 -5.73 10.37 2.66
N PHE A 85 -4.48 10.18 2.24
CA PHE A 85 -3.91 10.82 1.04
C PHE A 85 -4.69 10.44 -0.24
N LEU A 86 -4.95 9.16 -0.44
CA LEU A 86 -5.64 8.67 -1.64
C LEU A 86 -7.12 9.08 -1.66
N THR A 87 -7.77 9.15 -0.51
CA THR A 87 -9.12 9.66 -0.38
C THR A 87 -9.20 11.12 -0.84
N GLU A 88 -8.27 11.96 -0.38
CA GLU A 88 -8.15 13.35 -0.81
C GLU A 88 -7.85 13.46 -2.31
N LYS A 89 -6.90 12.66 -2.80
CA LYS A 89 -6.48 12.64 -4.20
C LYS A 89 -7.66 12.37 -5.13
N TRP A 90 -8.40 11.27 -4.93
CA TRP A 90 -9.49 10.88 -5.82
C TRP A 90 -10.79 11.66 -5.57
N ALA A 91 -10.89 12.41 -4.49
CA ALA A 91 -11.91 13.43 -4.34
C ALA A 91 -11.69 14.62 -5.31
N LYS A 92 -10.43 14.95 -5.59
CA LYS A 92 -10.03 16.09 -6.46
C LYS A 92 -9.79 15.69 -7.91
N GLU A 93 -9.25 14.49 -8.15
CA GLU A 93 -8.88 13.99 -9.47
C GLU A 93 -9.97 13.06 -10.02
N LYS A 94 -10.87 13.63 -10.82
CA LYS A 94 -12.00 12.90 -11.42
C LYS A 94 -11.56 12.17 -12.70
N ASN A 95 -12.31 11.13 -13.07
CA ASN A 95 -12.07 10.36 -14.29
C ASN A 95 -10.64 9.84 -14.42
N TYR A 96 -10.03 9.51 -13.27
CA TYR A 96 -8.66 9.07 -13.15
C TYR A 96 -8.43 7.75 -13.88
N LYS A 97 -7.36 7.71 -14.69
CA LYS A 97 -6.90 6.51 -15.38
C LYS A 97 -5.38 6.50 -15.46
N LEU A 98 -4.76 5.41 -15.01
CA LEU A 98 -3.33 5.24 -14.86
C LEU A 98 -2.81 4.15 -15.78
N LYS A 99 -1.61 4.36 -16.33
CA LYS A 99 -0.81 3.37 -17.03
C LYS A 99 0.59 3.36 -16.45
N LYS A 100 1.10 2.16 -16.09
CA LYS A 100 2.46 1.96 -15.57
C LYS A 100 3.31 1.19 -16.56
N GLU A 101 4.59 1.49 -16.58
CA GLU A 101 5.58 0.87 -17.45
C GLU A 101 6.78 0.40 -16.63
N TYR A 102 7.19 -0.84 -16.86
CA TYR A 102 8.42 -1.38 -16.28
C TYR A 102 9.63 -0.63 -16.84
N TRP A 103 10.52 -0.16 -15.94
CA TRP A 103 11.76 0.48 -16.35
C TRP A 103 12.99 -0.39 -16.05
N ALA A 104 13.13 -0.84 -14.80
CA ALA A 104 14.22 -1.69 -14.34
C ALA A 104 13.85 -2.37 -13.01
N HIS A 105 14.64 -3.35 -12.61
CA HIS A 105 14.58 -3.95 -11.27
C HIS A 105 15.96 -4.43 -10.81
N THR A 106 16.09 -4.58 -9.50
CA THR A 106 17.16 -5.33 -8.85
C THR A 106 16.56 -6.05 -7.66
N ASP A 107 17.03 -7.22 -7.29
CA ASP A 107 16.65 -7.96 -6.10
C ASP A 107 15.21 -7.65 -5.57
N ASN A 108 15.07 -6.71 -4.62
CA ASN A 108 13.80 -6.30 -4.02
C ASN A 108 13.32 -4.89 -4.45
N ARG A 109 13.90 -4.32 -5.51
CA ARG A 109 13.56 -2.96 -5.99
C ARG A 109 13.06 -2.97 -7.41
N ILE A 110 12.07 -2.11 -7.68
CA ILE A 110 11.50 -1.93 -9.01
C ILE A 110 11.43 -0.42 -9.32
N ALA A 111 11.95 -0.03 -10.48
CA ALA A 111 11.80 1.30 -11.03
C ALA A 111 10.69 1.30 -12.08
N VAL A 112 9.79 2.28 -12.01
CA VAL A 112 8.56 2.36 -12.81
C VAL A 112 8.43 3.75 -13.42
N ARG A 113 8.06 3.81 -14.70
CA ARG A 113 7.51 4.99 -15.31
C ARG A 113 5.99 4.89 -15.34
N PHE A 114 5.30 6.02 -15.27
CA PHE A 114 3.85 6.01 -15.40
C PHE A 114 3.32 7.32 -16.00
N GLU A 115 2.17 7.21 -16.60
CA GLU A 115 1.32 8.34 -16.97
C GLU A 115 -0.07 8.11 -16.39
N TYR A 116 -0.74 9.16 -15.92
CA TYR A 116 -2.16 9.09 -15.66
C TYR A 116 -2.88 10.35 -16.12
N GLU A 117 -4.14 10.19 -16.46
CA GLU A 117 -5.01 11.29 -16.83
C GLU A 117 -6.08 11.49 -15.79
N TYR A 118 -6.45 12.73 -15.57
CA TYR A 118 -7.52 13.11 -14.67
C TYR A 118 -8.12 14.45 -15.04
N GLN A 119 -9.29 14.73 -14.52
CA GLN A 119 -9.98 16.00 -14.64
C GLN A 119 -10.07 16.66 -13.28
N ASN A 120 -9.72 17.93 -13.16
CA ASN A 120 -9.88 18.69 -11.92
C ASN A 120 -11.33 19.17 -11.72
N ALA A 121 -11.59 19.86 -10.59
CA ALA A 121 -12.93 20.35 -10.26
C ALA A 121 -13.48 21.38 -11.27
N ASP A 122 -12.59 22.09 -11.97
CA ASP A 122 -12.96 23.10 -12.97
C ASP A 122 -13.20 22.49 -14.37
N GLY A 123 -13.08 21.17 -14.50
CA GLY A 123 -13.26 20.48 -15.77
C GLY A 123 -12.00 20.44 -16.66
N GLN A 124 -10.87 20.99 -16.18
CA GLN A 124 -9.62 20.94 -16.92
C GLN A 124 -8.99 19.55 -16.86
N TRP A 125 -8.64 19.01 -18.03
CA TRP A 125 -7.90 17.76 -18.14
C TRP A 125 -6.40 17.95 -17.94
N PHE A 126 -5.79 16.98 -17.29
CA PHE A 126 -4.34 16.90 -17.09
C PHE A 126 -3.83 15.52 -17.46
N ARG A 127 -2.59 15.49 -17.98
CA ARG A 127 -1.79 14.27 -18.02
C ARG A 127 -0.60 14.45 -17.10
N ALA A 128 -0.47 13.56 -16.12
CA ALA A 128 0.65 13.51 -15.22
C ALA A 128 1.69 12.50 -15.72
N TYR A 129 2.94 12.93 -15.73
CA TYR A 129 4.11 12.12 -16.10
C TYR A 129 4.92 11.85 -14.84
N GLY A 130 5.15 10.58 -14.53
CA GLY A 130 5.83 10.21 -13.31
C GLY A 130 6.89 9.14 -13.47
N ASN A 131 7.82 9.20 -12.51
CA ASN A 131 8.78 8.13 -12.25
C ASN A 131 8.69 7.78 -10.78
N GLU A 132 8.72 6.50 -10.46
CA GLU A 132 8.70 6.04 -9.08
C GLU A 132 9.67 4.89 -8.86
N ASN A 133 10.20 4.85 -7.64
CA ASN A 133 11.08 3.81 -7.14
C ASN A 133 10.40 3.08 -6.01
N TRP A 134 10.39 1.77 -6.08
CA TRP A 134 9.80 0.88 -5.09
C TRP A 134 10.84 0.02 -4.41
N GLU A 135 10.66 -0.24 -3.11
CA GLU A 135 11.41 -1.22 -2.35
C GLU A 135 10.41 -2.11 -1.59
N PHE A 136 10.62 -3.43 -1.65
CA PHE A 136 9.73 -4.43 -1.05
C PHE A 136 10.41 -5.13 0.11
N ASP A 137 9.62 -5.56 1.10
CA ASP A 137 10.04 -6.50 2.12
C ASP A 137 10.08 -7.95 1.60
N ALA A 138 10.57 -8.87 2.43
CA ALA A 138 10.68 -10.28 2.07
C ALA A 138 9.32 -10.98 1.88
N ASP A 139 8.25 -10.43 2.42
CA ASP A 139 6.88 -10.94 2.30
C ASP A 139 6.11 -10.34 1.11
N GLY A 140 6.78 -9.51 0.31
CA GLY A 140 6.25 -8.97 -0.94
C GLY A 140 5.38 -7.74 -0.77
N TYR A 141 5.42 -7.07 0.38
CA TYR A 141 4.78 -5.77 0.60
C TYR A 141 5.74 -4.64 0.24
N MET A 142 5.21 -3.57 -0.31
CA MET A 142 6.01 -2.39 -0.63
C MET A 142 6.29 -1.59 0.65
N ALA A 143 7.58 -1.51 1.03
CA ALA A 143 8.03 -0.79 2.21
C ALA A 143 8.31 0.69 1.89
N LYS A 144 8.81 0.99 0.68
CA LYS A 144 9.10 2.36 0.27
C LYS A 144 8.58 2.64 -1.13
N ARG A 145 8.06 3.84 -1.31
CA ARG A 145 7.63 4.37 -2.60
C ARG A 145 8.00 5.84 -2.73
N TYR A 146 8.83 6.16 -3.70
CA TYR A 146 9.24 7.54 -3.98
C TYR A 146 8.81 7.90 -5.39
N ALA A 147 7.90 8.88 -5.52
CA ALA A 147 7.35 9.31 -6.79
C ALA A 147 7.59 10.79 -7.06
N SER A 148 8.17 11.08 -8.21
CA SER A 148 8.29 12.42 -8.78
C SER A 148 7.33 12.55 -9.96
N ILE A 149 6.51 13.61 -9.99
CA ILE A 149 5.38 13.71 -10.90
C ILE A 149 5.25 15.16 -11.39
N ASN A 150 5.07 15.33 -12.70
CA ASN A 150 4.79 16.61 -13.33
C ASN A 150 3.44 16.54 -14.04
N ASP A 151 2.59 17.54 -13.83
CA ASP A 151 1.29 17.65 -14.50
C ASP A 151 1.40 18.58 -15.73
N VAL A 152 0.76 18.18 -16.81
CA VAL A 152 0.62 18.98 -18.03
C VAL A 152 -0.87 19.11 -18.33
N ALA A 153 -1.36 20.34 -18.48
CA ALA A 153 -2.72 20.58 -18.94
C ALA A 153 -2.86 20.10 -20.38
N ILE A 154 -3.95 19.40 -20.67
CA ILE A 154 -4.26 18.88 -22.00
C ILE A 154 -5.71 19.22 -22.38
N GLU A 155 -6.02 19.16 -23.66
CA GLU A 155 -7.40 19.19 -24.12
C GLU A 155 -8.02 17.78 -24.04
N GLU A 156 -9.34 17.71 -23.91
CA GLU A 156 -10.06 16.43 -23.84
C GLU A 156 -9.77 15.52 -25.05
N LYS A 157 -9.65 16.09 -26.25
CA LYS A 157 -9.32 15.35 -27.48
C LYS A 157 -7.91 14.74 -27.50
N GLU A 158 -7.03 15.18 -26.60
CA GLU A 158 -5.66 14.68 -26.49
C GLU A 158 -5.53 13.48 -25.54
N ARG A 159 -6.64 13.06 -24.91
CA ARG A 159 -6.65 11.92 -23.98
C ARG A 159 -6.20 10.64 -24.69
N LYS A 160 -5.38 9.86 -23.98
CA LYS A 160 -4.89 8.53 -24.42
C LYS A 160 -5.62 7.38 -23.71
N PHE A 161 -6.10 7.63 -22.50
CA PHE A 161 -6.67 6.60 -21.63
C PHE A 161 -8.20 6.81 -21.51
N VAL A 162 -8.94 6.24 -22.41
CA VAL A 162 -10.40 6.29 -22.48
C VAL A 162 -11.05 4.97 -22.05
#